data_89af0e0c9f7afec1e785084056fdd96b
#
_entry.id   89af0e0c9f7afec1e785084056fdd96b
#
_cell.length_a   1.000
_cell.length_b   1.000
_cell.length_c   1.000
_cell.angle_alpha   90.00
_cell.angle_beta   90.00
_cell.angle_gamma   90.00
#
_symmetry.space_group_name_H-M   'P 1'
#
loop_
_entity.id
_entity.type
_entity.pdbx_description
1 polymer ?
#
loop_
_entity_poly.entity_id
_entity_poly.type
_entity_poly.pdbx_seq_one_letter_code
_entity_poly.pdbx_strand_id
1 'polypeptide(L)'
;MGLPAVAFWTTSACGLMAFLQCKELIDRGIIPLKDAEKLSNGYLDSTVVDWVPGMPADMRLRDFFSFVRTTDTDDPVLAFVVSTMECLRTATSAVILNTFDALEGEVVAAMSRILPPIYTVGPLPQLTAASHVVASGADPPDTPALSAASLCPEDGGCLEWLGRKRPCSVLYVNFGSIVYLTSTQLVELAWGLADSGHDFLWVIRDDQAKVTGGDGPTGVLPAEFVEKTKGKGYLTSWCPQEAVLRHDAIGAFLTHCGWNSVLEGISNGVPMLCYPMAADQQTNCRYACTEWRVGVEVGDDIEREEVARMVREVMEEEIKGKEVRQRATEWKERAAMAVVPSGTSWVNLDRMVNEVFSPGNNM
;
A
#
# COMPACT_ATOMS: atom_id res chain seq x y z
N MET A 1 25.75 -23.64 17.24
CA MET A 1 25.20 -23.56 15.88
C MET A 1 24.32 -22.31 15.84
N GLY A 2 24.75 -21.26 15.15
CA GLY A 2 23.93 -20.06 14.97
C GLY A 2 22.88 -20.33 13.90
N LEU A 3 21.61 -20.17 14.23
CA LEU A 3 20.54 -20.16 13.23
C LEU A 3 20.67 -18.88 12.38
N PRO A 4 20.41 -18.93 11.06
CA PRO A 4 20.41 -17.73 10.24
C PRO A 4 19.26 -16.80 10.69
N ALA A 5 19.56 -15.51 10.84
CA ALA A 5 18.55 -14.47 11.08
C ALA A 5 18.06 -13.95 9.74
N VAL A 6 16.80 -14.16 9.39
CA VAL A 6 16.18 -13.70 8.15
C VAL A 6 15.19 -12.61 8.46
N ALA A 7 15.33 -11.46 7.82
CA ALA A 7 14.37 -10.36 7.95
C ALA A 7 13.27 -10.50 6.90
N PHE A 8 12.02 -10.61 7.33
CA PHE A 8 10.87 -10.40 6.46
C PHE A 8 10.43 -8.94 6.58
N TRP A 9 10.72 -8.16 5.56
CA TRP A 9 10.42 -6.75 5.54
C TRP A 9 9.06 -6.51 4.89
N THR A 10 8.15 -5.88 5.61
CA THR A 10 6.72 -5.82 5.24
C THR A 10 6.30 -4.57 4.49
N THR A 11 7.24 -3.65 4.18
CA THR A 11 6.99 -2.52 3.29
C THR A 11 7.53 -2.80 1.88
N SER A 12 7.33 -1.86 0.94
CA SER A 12 7.88 -1.93 -0.41
C SER A 12 9.40 -1.90 -0.44
N ALA A 13 10.00 -2.32 -1.55
CA ALA A 13 11.44 -2.16 -1.76
C ALA A 13 11.82 -0.67 -1.88
N CYS A 14 11.01 0.15 -2.57
CA CYS A 14 11.25 1.59 -2.64
C CYS A 14 11.10 2.27 -1.27
N GLY A 15 10.14 1.86 -0.44
CA GLY A 15 10.00 2.32 0.94
C GLY A 15 11.20 1.92 1.80
N LEU A 16 11.69 0.67 1.69
CA LEU A 16 12.90 0.23 2.38
C LEU A 16 14.12 1.04 1.93
N MET A 17 14.28 1.28 0.62
CA MET A 17 15.38 2.10 0.11
C MET A 17 15.32 3.52 0.67
N ALA A 18 14.13 4.11 0.76
CA ALA A 18 13.95 5.42 1.38
C ALA A 18 14.38 5.41 2.86
N PHE A 19 13.99 4.40 3.65
CA PHE A 19 14.44 4.25 5.04
C PHE A 19 15.95 4.09 5.17
N LEU A 20 16.59 3.37 4.25
CA LEU A 20 18.05 3.22 4.21
C LEU A 20 18.79 4.55 4.02
N GLN A 21 18.13 5.58 3.46
CA GLN A 21 18.68 6.93 3.31
C GLN A 21 18.54 7.79 4.55
N CYS A 22 17.84 7.36 5.60
CA CYS A 22 17.60 8.16 6.80
C CYS A 22 18.89 8.76 7.38
N LYS A 23 19.92 7.92 7.55
CA LYS A 23 21.23 8.38 8.06
C LYS A 23 21.89 9.40 7.13
N GLU A 24 21.87 9.17 5.81
CA GLU A 24 22.46 10.09 4.84
C GLU A 24 21.74 11.43 4.80
N LEU A 25 20.41 11.44 4.92
CA LEU A 25 19.61 12.68 5.05
C LEU A 25 19.99 13.47 6.30
N ILE A 26 20.25 12.78 7.42
CA ILE A 26 20.74 13.40 8.67
C ILE A 26 22.16 13.96 8.49
N ASP A 27 23.08 13.15 7.96
CA ASP A 27 24.47 13.50 7.78
C ASP A 27 24.65 14.72 6.83
N ARG A 28 23.76 14.85 5.85
CA ARG A 28 23.68 16.02 4.95
C ARG A 28 22.99 17.23 5.57
N GLY A 29 22.42 17.10 6.76
CA GLY A 29 21.69 18.17 7.46
C GLY A 29 20.39 18.59 6.77
N ILE A 30 19.77 17.67 6.02
CA ILE A 30 18.47 17.85 5.37
C ILE A 30 17.35 17.65 6.40
N ILE A 31 17.48 16.63 7.22
CA ILE A 31 16.63 16.32 8.37
C ILE A 31 17.48 16.19 9.65
N PRO A 32 16.93 16.44 10.85
CA PRO A 32 15.61 17.07 11.11
C PRO A 32 15.49 18.46 10.47
N LEU A 33 14.26 18.88 10.18
CA LEU A 33 14.01 20.21 9.62
C LEU A 33 14.44 21.29 10.63
N LYS A 34 15.09 22.35 10.15
CA LYS A 34 15.65 23.40 11.03
C LYS A 34 14.57 24.20 11.77
N ASP A 35 13.39 24.31 11.18
CA ASP A 35 12.25 25.04 11.72
C ASP A 35 10.93 24.47 11.15
N ALA A 36 9.81 24.76 11.83
CA ALA A 36 8.49 24.31 11.45
C ALA A 36 7.95 25.00 10.16
N GLU A 37 8.53 26.13 9.76
CA GLU A 37 8.14 26.82 8.53
C GLU A 37 8.37 25.96 7.29
N LYS A 38 9.38 25.08 7.34
CA LYS A 38 9.71 24.15 6.27
C LYS A 38 8.62 23.08 6.00
N LEU A 39 7.71 22.88 6.93
CA LEU A 39 6.57 21.98 6.73
C LEU A 39 5.52 22.54 5.77
N SER A 40 5.45 23.89 5.63
CA SER A 40 4.38 24.56 4.89
C SER A 40 4.85 25.55 3.80
N ASN A 41 6.16 25.83 3.71
CA ASN A 41 6.70 26.82 2.77
C ASN A 41 7.18 26.25 1.43
N GLY A 42 6.83 24.99 1.11
CA GLY A 42 7.25 24.33 -0.11
C GLY A 42 8.66 23.71 -0.07
N TYR A 43 9.34 23.73 1.09
CA TYR A 43 10.67 23.16 1.22
C TYR A 43 10.69 21.66 0.92
N LEU A 44 9.70 20.89 1.37
CA LEU A 44 9.58 19.46 1.13
C LEU A 44 9.42 19.15 -0.36
N ASP A 45 8.72 20.01 -1.09
CA ASP A 45 8.48 19.86 -2.54
C ASP A 45 9.68 20.28 -3.39
N SER A 46 10.42 21.29 -2.96
CA SER A 46 11.57 21.84 -3.69
C SER A 46 12.89 21.13 -3.39
N THR A 47 12.96 20.38 -2.30
CA THR A 47 14.18 19.64 -1.92
C THR A 47 14.24 18.31 -2.67
N VAL A 48 15.06 18.27 -3.73
CA VAL A 48 15.29 17.08 -4.55
C VAL A 48 16.32 16.17 -3.90
N VAL A 49 16.07 14.86 -3.93
CA VAL A 49 16.93 13.79 -3.40
C VAL A 49 17.31 12.87 -4.57
N ASP A 50 18.28 13.29 -5.38
CA ASP A 50 18.67 12.70 -6.66
C ASP A 50 19.80 11.66 -6.60
N TRP A 51 20.38 11.45 -5.42
CA TRP A 51 21.57 10.58 -5.25
C TRP A 51 21.27 9.13 -4.90
N VAL A 52 19.99 8.75 -4.70
CA VAL A 52 19.63 7.41 -4.22
C VAL A 52 19.65 6.42 -5.38
N PRO A 53 20.54 5.40 -5.35
CA PRO A 53 20.63 4.46 -6.45
C PRO A 53 19.33 3.66 -6.63
N GLY A 54 18.86 3.51 -7.86
CA GLY A 54 17.67 2.73 -8.20
C GLY A 54 16.35 3.45 -7.92
N MET A 55 16.38 4.68 -7.39
CA MET A 55 15.21 5.54 -7.29
C MET A 55 15.24 6.62 -8.38
N PRO A 56 14.07 7.17 -8.78
CA PRO A 56 14.00 8.29 -9.72
C PRO A 56 14.82 9.50 -9.25
N ALA A 57 15.51 10.17 -10.18
CA ALA A 57 16.36 11.31 -9.85
C ALA A 57 15.57 12.59 -9.49
N ASP A 58 14.28 12.60 -9.69
CA ASP A 58 13.35 13.69 -9.36
C ASP A 58 12.53 13.43 -8.08
N MET A 59 12.99 12.48 -7.24
CA MET A 59 12.40 12.26 -5.91
C MET A 59 12.55 13.52 -5.06
N ARG A 60 11.47 13.92 -4.41
CA ARG A 60 11.44 15.08 -3.51
C ARG A 60 11.46 14.62 -2.06
N LEU A 61 11.88 15.47 -1.14
CA LEU A 61 11.86 15.12 0.28
C LEU A 61 10.45 14.75 0.78
N ARG A 62 9.40 15.37 0.24
CA ARG A 62 8.01 15.00 0.53
C ARG A 62 7.65 13.55 0.16
N ASP A 63 8.33 12.97 -0.81
CA ASP A 63 8.10 11.63 -1.33
C ASP A 63 8.78 10.54 -0.48
N PHE A 64 9.57 10.94 0.52
CA PHE A 64 10.19 10.05 1.48
C PHE A 64 9.24 9.75 2.66
N PHE A 65 9.63 8.78 3.47
CA PHE A 65 8.87 8.37 4.66
C PHE A 65 8.45 9.56 5.54
N SER A 66 7.29 9.47 6.18
CA SER A 66 6.68 10.62 6.88
C SER A 66 7.55 11.23 7.99
N PHE A 67 8.48 10.45 8.56
CA PHE A 67 9.35 10.89 9.67
C PHE A 67 10.39 11.96 9.26
N VAL A 68 10.55 12.25 7.95
CA VAL A 68 11.37 13.41 7.49
C VAL A 68 10.76 14.74 7.91
N ARG A 69 9.51 14.77 8.35
CA ARG A 69 8.75 15.97 8.75
C ARG A 69 8.98 16.39 10.21
N THR A 70 9.97 15.84 10.90
CA THR A 70 10.32 16.22 12.26
C THR A 70 11.23 17.45 12.32
N THR A 71 11.06 18.26 13.36
CA THR A 71 11.96 19.36 13.72
C THR A 71 12.77 19.05 14.99
N ASP A 72 12.53 17.89 15.60
CA ASP A 72 13.22 17.45 16.81
C ASP A 72 14.57 16.83 16.44
N THR A 73 15.66 17.41 16.95
CA THR A 73 17.04 16.91 16.75
C THR A 73 17.29 15.58 17.45
N ASP A 74 16.53 15.28 18.48
CA ASP A 74 16.64 14.06 19.30
C ASP A 74 15.45 13.10 19.04
N ASP A 75 14.81 13.19 17.88
CA ASP A 75 13.65 12.39 17.53
C ASP A 75 13.92 10.89 17.66
N PRO A 76 13.25 10.20 18.60
CA PRO A 76 13.49 8.80 18.85
C PRO A 76 13.10 7.90 17.67
N VAL A 77 12.18 8.35 16.79
CA VAL A 77 11.77 7.59 15.61
C VAL A 77 12.88 7.59 14.57
N LEU A 78 13.55 8.73 14.33
CA LEU A 78 14.72 8.77 13.44
C LEU A 78 15.85 7.88 13.97
N ALA A 79 16.14 7.95 15.26
CA ALA A 79 17.14 7.11 15.89
C ALA A 79 16.79 5.61 15.76
N PHE A 80 15.53 5.26 15.94
CA PHE A 80 15.03 3.90 15.77
C PHE A 80 15.17 3.43 14.31
N VAL A 81 14.80 4.27 13.33
CA VAL A 81 14.96 3.94 11.89
C VAL A 81 16.42 3.69 11.56
N VAL A 82 17.34 4.59 11.96
CA VAL A 82 18.77 4.43 11.69
C VAL A 82 19.30 3.13 12.31
N SER A 83 18.95 2.85 13.57
CA SER A 83 19.37 1.61 14.26
C SER A 83 18.81 0.37 13.57
N THR A 84 17.56 0.39 13.14
CA THR A 84 16.92 -0.72 12.44
C THR A 84 17.59 -1.00 11.09
N MET A 85 17.90 0.04 10.33
CA MET A 85 18.59 -0.09 9.04
C MET A 85 20.01 -0.65 9.20
N GLU A 86 20.72 -0.24 10.25
CA GLU A 86 22.04 -0.79 10.55
C GLU A 86 21.96 -2.26 11.00
N CYS A 87 20.96 -2.61 11.82
CA CYS A 87 20.71 -4.00 12.21
C CYS A 87 20.38 -4.87 10.97
N LEU A 88 19.57 -4.37 10.04
CA LEU A 88 19.25 -5.05 8.80
C LEU A 88 20.50 -5.35 7.95
N ARG A 89 21.45 -4.41 7.92
CA ARG A 89 22.72 -4.56 7.17
C ARG A 89 23.69 -5.56 7.80
N THR A 90 23.76 -5.58 9.14
CA THR A 90 24.88 -6.23 9.84
C THR A 90 24.48 -7.49 10.57
N ALA A 91 23.23 -7.64 10.97
CA ALA A 91 22.74 -8.72 11.85
C ALA A 91 21.85 -9.73 11.12
N THR A 92 21.47 -9.50 9.86
CA THR A 92 20.65 -10.46 9.11
C THR A 92 21.47 -11.24 8.08
N SER A 93 21.06 -12.48 7.81
CA SER A 93 21.66 -13.36 6.81
C SER A 93 21.00 -13.20 5.43
N ALA A 94 19.76 -12.74 5.41
CA ALA A 94 18.95 -12.51 4.21
C ALA A 94 17.79 -11.56 4.49
N VAL A 95 17.26 -10.96 3.44
CA VAL A 95 16.06 -10.11 3.46
C VAL A 95 15.02 -10.68 2.50
N ILE A 96 13.79 -10.82 2.98
CA ILE A 96 12.63 -11.25 2.18
C ILE A 96 11.73 -10.05 1.98
N LEU A 97 11.31 -9.81 0.75
CA LEU A 97 10.38 -8.75 0.37
C LEU A 97 9.12 -9.33 -0.28
N ASN A 98 7.96 -8.87 0.19
CA ASN A 98 6.68 -9.15 -0.47
C ASN A 98 6.50 -8.20 -1.66
N THR A 99 7.28 -8.42 -2.72
CA THR A 99 7.23 -7.72 -4.00
C THR A 99 7.71 -8.65 -5.10
N PHE A 100 7.72 -8.22 -6.35
CA PHE A 100 8.20 -9.01 -7.49
C PHE A 100 9.13 -8.19 -8.39
N ASP A 101 10.07 -8.87 -9.05
CA ASP A 101 11.18 -8.26 -9.79
C ASP A 101 10.71 -7.27 -10.86
N ALA A 102 9.63 -7.56 -11.57
CA ALA A 102 9.13 -6.68 -12.61
C ALA A 102 8.59 -5.33 -12.06
N LEU A 103 8.21 -5.28 -10.79
CA LEU A 103 7.67 -4.07 -10.15
C LEU A 103 8.77 -3.17 -9.59
N GLU A 104 9.71 -3.75 -8.83
CA GLU A 104 10.71 -3.00 -8.06
C GLU A 104 12.15 -3.47 -8.30
N GLY A 105 12.42 -4.18 -9.40
CA GLY A 105 13.72 -4.81 -9.67
C GLY A 105 14.90 -3.84 -9.71
N GLU A 106 14.74 -2.61 -10.18
CA GLU A 106 15.80 -1.60 -10.20
C GLU A 106 16.24 -1.21 -8.78
N VAL A 107 15.28 -0.97 -7.90
CA VAL A 107 15.52 -0.64 -6.49
C VAL A 107 16.14 -1.84 -5.77
N VAL A 108 15.63 -3.05 -6.01
CA VAL A 108 16.14 -4.30 -5.42
C VAL A 108 17.60 -4.54 -5.87
N ALA A 109 17.90 -4.36 -7.15
CA ALA A 109 19.27 -4.48 -7.65
C ALA A 109 20.24 -3.47 -7.03
N ALA A 110 19.78 -2.25 -6.77
CA ALA A 110 20.57 -1.26 -6.06
C ALA A 110 20.80 -1.64 -4.58
N MET A 111 19.74 -2.10 -3.88
CA MET A 111 19.84 -2.54 -2.49
C MET A 111 20.72 -3.78 -2.30
N SER A 112 20.79 -4.68 -3.28
CA SER A 112 21.61 -5.89 -3.22
C SER A 112 23.13 -5.61 -3.13
N ARG A 113 23.55 -4.35 -3.32
CA ARG A 113 24.94 -3.90 -3.13
C ARG A 113 25.25 -3.49 -1.69
N ILE A 114 24.22 -3.29 -0.86
CA ILE A 114 24.34 -2.72 0.49
C ILE A 114 23.67 -3.57 1.57
N LEU A 115 22.84 -4.52 1.19
CA LEU A 115 22.14 -5.45 2.08
C LEU A 115 22.60 -6.90 1.81
N PRO A 116 22.39 -7.80 2.79
CA PRO A 116 22.50 -9.25 2.55
C PRO A 116 21.61 -9.70 1.38
N PRO A 117 21.73 -10.96 0.91
CA PRO A 117 20.91 -11.48 -0.17
C PRO A 117 19.43 -11.14 -0.02
N ILE A 118 18.82 -10.61 -1.08
CA ILE A 118 17.42 -10.21 -1.11
C ILE A 118 16.61 -11.20 -1.95
N TYR A 119 15.44 -11.58 -1.43
CA TYR A 119 14.52 -12.49 -2.11
C TYR A 119 13.14 -11.82 -2.24
N THR A 120 12.74 -11.52 -3.47
CA THR A 120 11.42 -11.02 -3.81
C THR A 120 10.47 -12.19 -4.00
N VAL A 121 9.46 -12.33 -3.13
CA VAL A 121 8.57 -13.51 -3.11
C VAL A 121 7.09 -13.13 -3.22
N GLY A 122 6.81 -11.92 -3.65
CA GLY A 122 5.42 -11.41 -3.76
C GLY A 122 4.83 -11.53 -5.17
N PRO A 123 3.54 -11.29 -5.31
CA PRO A 123 2.55 -11.09 -4.24
C PRO A 123 2.24 -12.40 -3.48
N LEU A 124 2.44 -12.40 -2.18
CA LEU A 124 2.30 -13.61 -1.36
C LEU A 124 0.92 -14.29 -1.44
N PRO A 125 -0.23 -13.58 -1.43
CA PRO A 125 -1.53 -14.24 -1.54
C PRO A 125 -1.66 -15.04 -2.83
N GLN A 126 -1.21 -14.48 -3.97
CA GLN A 126 -1.25 -15.16 -5.26
C GLN A 126 -0.24 -16.30 -5.34
N LEU A 127 0.95 -16.15 -4.78
CA LEU A 127 1.97 -17.20 -4.72
C LEU A 127 1.48 -18.39 -3.90
N THR A 128 0.82 -18.13 -2.76
CA THR A 128 0.22 -19.18 -1.92
C THR A 128 -0.88 -19.94 -2.67
N ALA A 129 -1.77 -19.23 -3.34
CA ALA A 129 -2.81 -19.84 -4.16
C ALA A 129 -2.22 -20.72 -5.27
N ALA A 130 -1.23 -20.23 -6.01
CA ALA A 130 -0.54 -20.99 -7.04
C ALA A 130 0.15 -22.25 -6.48
N SER A 131 0.77 -22.15 -5.29
CA SER A 131 1.41 -23.29 -4.62
C SER A 131 0.41 -24.39 -4.25
N HIS A 132 -0.80 -24.02 -3.82
CA HIS A 132 -1.87 -24.98 -3.53
C HIS A 132 -2.33 -25.73 -4.79
N VAL A 133 -2.49 -25.04 -5.91
CA VAL A 133 -2.87 -25.65 -7.19
C VAL A 133 -1.82 -26.68 -7.61
N VAL A 134 -0.55 -26.35 -7.53
CA VAL A 134 0.56 -27.25 -7.89
C VAL A 134 0.62 -28.45 -6.95
N ALA A 135 0.42 -28.28 -5.66
CA ALA A 135 0.52 -29.36 -4.67
C ALA A 135 -0.69 -30.30 -4.67
N SER A 136 -1.89 -29.81 -4.90
CA SER A 136 -3.13 -30.56 -4.80
C SER A 136 -3.71 -31.01 -6.14
N GLY A 137 -3.33 -30.38 -7.24
CA GLY A 137 -3.94 -30.57 -8.56
C GLY A 137 -5.42 -30.12 -8.63
N ALA A 138 -5.90 -29.45 -7.59
CA ALA A 138 -7.26 -28.93 -7.49
C ALA A 138 -7.26 -27.41 -7.72
N ASP A 139 -8.35 -26.88 -8.24
CA ASP A 139 -8.57 -25.43 -8.29
C ASP A 139 -8.42 -24.83 -6.89
N PRO A 140 -7.88 -23.61 -6.78
CA PRO A 140 -7.77 -22.94 -5.49
C PRO A 140 -9.17 -22.87 -4.86
N PRO A 141 -9.30 -23.14 -3.55
CA PRO A 141 -10.59 -23.03 -2.90
C PRO A 141 -11.16 -21.63 -3.10
N ASP A 142 -12.44 -21.54 -3.43
CA ASP A 142 -13.18 -20.28 -3.61
C ASP A 142 -13.16 -19.38 -2.36
N THR A 143 -12.85 -19.96 -1.23
CA THR A 143 -12.60 -19.27 0.04
C THR A 143 -11.10 -19.24 0.29
N PRO A 144 -10.49 -18.07 0.37
CA PRO A 144 -9.06 -17.96 0.66
C PRO A 144 -8.78 -18.57 2.04
N ALA A 145 -7.85 -19.52 2.08
CA ALA A 145 -7.28 -20.03 3.32
C ALA A 145 -6.64 -18.89 4.18
N LEU A 146 -6.53 -17.71 3.60
CA LEU A 146 -6.04 -16.47 4.19
C LEU A 146 -7.08 -15.69 5.00
N SER A 147 -8.39 -15.97 4.86
CA SER A 147 -9.40 -15.36 5.77
C SER A 147 -9.16 -15.76 7.24
N ALA A 148 -8.48 -16.89 7.46
CA ALA A 148 -8.05 -17.30 8.79
C ALA A 148 -6.92 -16.41 9.38
N ALA A 149 -6.30 -15.55 8.60
CA ALA A 149 -5.25 -14.63 9.03
C ALA A 149 -5.76 -13.22 9.36
N SER A 150 -7.06 -12.96 9.19
CA SER A 150 -7.66 -11.67 9.55
C SER A 150 -7.65 -11.48 11.08
N LEU A 151 -7.17 -10.30 11.52
CA LEU A 151 -7.13 -9.95 12.94
C LEU A 151 -8.49 -9.50 13.50
N CYS A 152 -9.46 -9.25 12.63
CA CYS A 152 -10.80 -8.78 12.97
C CYS A 152 -11.84 -9.63 12.28
N PRO A 153 -13.05 -9.76 12.88
CA PRO A 153 -14.18 -10.39 12.20
C PRO A 153 -14.52 -9.68 10.90
N GLU A 154 -14.63 -10.42 9.82
CA GLU A 154 -14.93 -9.90 8.49
C GLU A 154 -16.44 -9.90 8.22
N ASP A 155 -16.95 -8.79 7.67
CA ASP A 155 -18.31 -8.70 7.18
C ASP A 155 -18.40 -9.28 5.76
N GLY A 156 -18.93 -10.49 5.65
CA GLY A 156 -19.18 -11.14 4.36
C GLY A 156 -20.37 -10.56 3.56
N GLY A 157 -21.24 -9.77 4.19
CA GLY A 157 -22.38 -9.13 3.53
C GLY A 157 -21.99 -8.11 2.46
N CYS A 158 -20.77 -7.56 2.56
CA CYS A 158 -20.23 -6.64 1.56
C CYS A 158 -20.08 -7.33 0.18
N LEU A 159 -19.68 -8.60 0.12
CA LEU A 159 -19.54 -9.33 -1.15
C LEU A 159 -20.91 -9.60 -1.79
N GLU A 160 -21.91 -9.93 -0.98
CA GLU A 160 -23.28 -10.07 -1.46
C GLU A 160 -23.84 -8.75 -2.03
N TRP A 161 -23.53 -7.63 -1.37
CA TRP A 161 -23.91 -6.31 -1.84
C TRP A 161 -23.18 -5.96 -3.16
N LEU A 162 -21.89 -6.24 -3.28
CA LEU A 162 -21.10 -6.07 -4.50
C LEU A 162 -21.66 -6.88 -5.65
N GLY A 163 -22.10 -8.13 -5.40
CA GLY A 163 -22.71 -9.02 -6.41
C GLY A 163 -23.97 -8.47 -7.10
N ARG A 164 -24.58 -7.41 -6.51
CA ARG A 164 -25.75 -6.71 -7.10
C ARG A 164 -25.35 -5.47 -7.90
N LYS A 165 -24.04 -5.13 -7.96
CA LYS A 165 -23.54 -3.94 -8.63
C LYS A 165 -23.01 -4.27 -10.04
N ARG A 166 -22.98 -3.23 -10.87
CA ARG A 166 -22.41 -3.37 -12.22
C ARG A 166 -20.87 -3.47 -12.16
N PRO A 167 -20.23 -4.11 -13.11
CA PRO A 167 -18.78 -4.11 -13.20
C PRO A 167 -18.20 -2.69 -13.18
N CYS A 168 -17.07 -2.51 -12.48
CA CYS A 168 -16.32 -1.26 -12.37
C CYS A 168 -17.16 -0.05 -11.89
N SER A 169 -18.22 -0.26 -11.08
CA SER A 169 -19.14 0.81 -10.66
C SER A 169 -18.99 1.24 -9.21
N VAL A 170 -18.20 0.55 -8.42
CA VAL A 170 -18.06 0.78 -6.97
C VAL A 170 -16.64 1.26 -6.65
N LEU A 171 -16.55 2.35 -5.90
CA LEU A 171 -15.32 2.79 -5.27
C LEU A 171 -15.14 2.04 -3.93
N TYR A 172 -14.02 1.34 -3.77
CA TYR A 172 -13.63 0.81 -2.47
C TYR A 172 -12.82 1.86 -1.70
N VAL A 173 -13.08 2.02 -0.39
CA VAL A 173 -12.42 3.01 0.47
C VAL A 173 -11.91 2.34 1.74
N ASN A 174 -10.59 2.34 1.96
CA ASN A 174 -9.99 1.77 3.17
C ASN A 174 -8.63 2.43 3.49
N PHE A 175 -8.50 2.93 4.72
CA PHE A 175 -7.28 3.57 5.24
C PHE A 175 -6.42 2.63 6.11
N GLY A 176 -6.61 1.32 5.97
CA GLY A 176 -5.81 0.30 6.67
C GLY A 176 -6.12 0.19 8.16
N SER A 177 -5.20 -0.45 8.89
CA SER A 177 -5.41 -0.83 10.30
C SER A 177 -4.75 0.12 11.32
N ILE A 178 -3.93 1.08 10.90
CA ILE A 178 -3.11 1.90 11.82
C ILE A 178 -3.48 3.37 11.76
N VAL A 179 -3.84 3.88 10.60
CA VAL A 179 -4.07 5.30 10.36
C VAL A 179 -5.46 5.73 10.82
N TYR A 180 -5.57 6.97 11.32
CA TYR A 180 -6.83 7.58 11.77
C TYR A 180 -7.08 8.89 11.03
N LEU A 181 -8.28 9.04 10.47
CA LEU A 181 -8.79 10.31 9.98
C LEU A 181 -9.36 11.14 11.14
N THR A 182 -9.18 12.45 11.09
CA THR A 182 -9.87 13.36 12.00
C THR A 182 -11.38 13.40 11.71
N SER A 183 -12.17 13.87 12.66
CA SER A 183 -13.61 14.01 12.46
C SER A 183 -13.95 14.92 11.27
N THR A 184 -13.17 15.98 11.06
CA THR A 184 -13.32 16.88 9.89
C THR A 184 -13.04 16.15 8.59
N GLN A 185 -11.93 15.41 8.51
CA GLN A 185 -11.57 14.64 7.31
C GLN A 185 -12.60 13.56 6.99
N LEU A 186 -13.17 12.90 8.02
CA LEU A 186 -14.24 11.92 7.81
C LEU A 186 -15.50 12.55 7.22
N VAL A 187 -15.89 13.74 7.68
CA VAL A 187 -17.06 14.45 7.17
C VAL A 187 -16.83 14.96 5.75
N GLU A 188 -15.68 15.56 5.47
CA GLU A 188 -15.31 16.01 4.12
C GLU A 188 -15.28 14.85 3.13
N LEU A 189 -14.64 13.74 3.51
CA LEU A 189 -14.62 12.52 2.70
C LEU A 189 -16.02 11.98 2.44
N ALA A 190 -16.86 11.91 3.48
CA ALA A 190 -18.23 11.42 3.37
C ALA A 190 -19.02 12.23 2.33
N TRP A 191 -18.99 13.56 2.46
CA TRP A 191 -19.71 14.41 1.52
C TRP A 191 -19.11 14.37 0.11
N GLY A 192 -17.78 14.26 -0.02
CA GLY A 192 -17.12 14.07 -1.30
C GLY A 192 -17.55 12.77 -2.00
N LEU A 193 -17.64 11.67 -1.26
CA LEU A 193 -18.16 10.39 -1.76
C LEU A 193 -19.63 10.51 -2.20
N ALA A 194 -20.48 11.15 -1.39
CA ALA A 194 -21.89 11.36 -1.75
C ALA A 194 -22.07 12.22 -3.00
N ASP A 195 -21.24 13.25 -3.16
CA ASP A 195 -21.31 14.20 -4.29
C ASP A 195 -20.63 13.68 -5.56
N SER A 196 -19.78 12.65 -5.43
CA SER A 196 -19.22 11.96 -6.61
C SER A 196 -20.32 11.27 -7.43
N GLY A 197 -21.41 10.87 -6.79
CA GLY A 197 -22.54 10.19 -7.43
C GLY A 197 -22.32 8.68 -7.63
N HIS A 198 -21.13 8.16 -7.37
CA HIS A 198 -20.79 6.74 -7.51
C HIS A 198 -21.22 5.92 -6.29
N ASP A 199 -21.40 4.63 -6.48
CA ASP A 199 -21.55 3.67 -5.40
C ASP A 199 -20.19 3.47 -4.70
N PHE A 200 -20.20 3.26 -3.36
CA PHE A 200 -18.97 3.04 -2.61
C PHE A 200 -19.15 2.00 -1.50
N LEU A 201 -18.07 1.28 -1.22
CA LEU A 201 -17.90 0.41 -0.06
C LEU A 201 -16.80 1.04 0.80
N TRP A 202 -17.13 1.46 2.02
CA TRP A 202 -16.20 2.16 2.89
C TRP A 202 -16.01 1.43 4.22
N VAL A 203 -14.74 1.11 4.52
CA VAL A 203 -14.34 0.52 5.81
C VAL A 203 -14.00 1.62 6.79
N ILE A 204 -14.80 1.73 7.86
CA ILE A 204 -14.57 2.62 9.02
C ILE A 204 -14.44 1.73 10.24
N ARG A 205 -13.24 1.57 10.75
CA ARG A 205 -12.98 0.68 11.89
C ARG A 205 -13.68 1.14 13.16
N ASP A 206 -14.04 0.20 14.03
CA ASP A 206 -14.68 0.50 15.32
C ASP A 206 -13.81 1.36 16.25
N ASP A 207 -12.49 1.19 16.21
CA ASP A 207 -11.56 2.02 16.97
C ASP A 207 -11.46 3.45 16.41
N GLN A 208 -11.51 3.63 15.09
CA GLN A 208 -11.64 4.94 14.45
C GLN A 208 -12.94 5.62 14.89
N ALA A 209 -14.05 4.90 14.91
CA ALA A 209 -15.33 5.40 15.36
C ALA A 209 -15.26 5.90 16.82
N LYS A 210 -14.65 5.13 17.71
CA LYS A 210 -14.47 5.50 19.13
C LYS A 210 -13.59 6.74 19.32
N VAL A 211 -12.50 6.87 18.58
CA VAL A 211 -11.61 8.05 18.63
C VAL A 211 -12.35 9.34 18.25
N THR A 212 -13.28 9.25 17.31
CA THR A 212 -14.09 10.38 16.85
C THR A 212 -15.41 10.57 17.61
N GLY A 213 -15.66 9.75 18.66
CA GLY A 213 -16.80 9.90 19.57
C GLY A 213 -18.09 9.25 19.07
N GLY A 214 -18.00 8.36 18.07
CA GLY A 214 -19.15 7.61 17.54
C GLY A 214 -19.24 6.17 18.05
N ASP A 215 -20.36 5.52 17.74
CA ASP A 215 -20.59 4.10 17.99
C ASP A 215 -20.83 3.37 16.66
N GLY A 216 -19.80 2.61 16.26
CA GLY A 216 -19.75 1.91 14.99
C GLY A 216 -19.55 2.80 13.74
N PRO A 217 -19.48 2.23 12.53
CA PRO A 217 -19.14 2.94 11.30
C PRO A 217 -20.09 4.08 10.94
N THR A 218 -21.37 3.96 11.29
CA THR A 218 -22.39 4.98 11.00
C THR A 218 -22.46 6.09 12.06
N GLY A 219 -22.03 5.80 13.30
CA GLY A 219 -22.14 6.75 14.42
C GLY A 219 -21.21 7.95 14.35
N VAL A 220 -20.19 7.90 13.47
CA VAL A 220 -19.22 9.00 13.25
C VAL A 220 -19.62 9.92 12.10
N LEU A 221 -20.62 9.54 11.32
CA LEU A 221 -21.03 10.24 10.12
C LEU A 221 -22.35 10.99 10.34
N PRO A 222 -22.57 12.14 9.66
CA PRO A 222 -23.84 12.86 9.75
C PRO A 222 -25.02 11.97 9.33
N ALA A 223 -26.12 12.01 10.07
CA ALA A 223 -27.32 11.22 9.77
C ALA A 223 -27.89 11.53 8.38
N GLU A 224 -27.78 12.78 7.94
CA GLU A 224 -28.21 13.21 6.60
C GLU A 224 -27.34 12.53 5.49
N PHE A 225 -26.05 12.31 5.73
CA PHE A 225 -25.18 11.57 4.81
C PHE A 225 -25.65 10.13 4.67
N VAL A 226 -25.91 9.45 5.79
CA VAL A 226 -26.35 8.04 5.80
C VAL A 226 -27.67 7.89 5.04
N GLU A 227 -28.61 8.80 5.23
CA GLU A 227 -29.90 8.78 4.51
C GLU A 227 -29.72 9.10 3.01
N LYS A 228 -28.91 10.12 2.66
CA LYS A 228 -28.62 10.51 1.26
C LYS A 228 -27.94 9.40 0.46
N THR A 229 -27.09 8.61 1.09
CA THR A 229 -26.33 7.55 0.44
C THR A 229 -26.94 6.16 0.53
N LYS A 230 -28.16 6.07 1.07
CA LYS A 230 -28.90 4.82 1.19
C LYS A 230 -29.03 4.08 -0.14
N GLY A 231 -28.57 2.82 -0.18
CA GLY A 231 -28.55 1.99 -1.39
C GLY A 231 -27.34 2.24 -2.33
N LYS A 232 -26.60 3.35 -2.14
CA LYS A 232 -25.35 3.64 -2.86
C LYS A 232 -24.12 3.33 -2.02
N GLY A 233 -24.12 3.67 -0.75
CA GLY A 233 -23.03 3.40 0.19
C GLY A 233 -23.23 2.10 0.96
N TYR A 234 -22.15 1.34 1.13
CA TYR A 234 -22.04 0.24 2.08
C TYR A 234 -20.95 0.58 3.08
N LEU A 235 -21.32 0.68 4.36
CA LEU A 235 -20.40 1.01 5.45
C LEU A 235 -20.19 -0.25 6.30
N THR A 236 -18.93 -0.57 6.60
CA THR A 236 -18.57 -1.72 7.43
C THR A 236 -17.36 -1.40 8.30
N SER A 237 -17.16 -2.12 9.40
CA SER A 237 -15.98 -1.96 10.23
C SER A 237 -14.78 -2.73 9.72
N TRP A 238 -15.01 -3.86 9.04
CA TRP A 238 -13.95 -4.71 8.48
C TRP A 238 -14.51 -5.63 7.36
N CYS A 239 -13.71 -5.88 6.34
CA CYS A 239 -14.12 -6.74 5.21
C CYS A 239 -12.94 -7.57 4.68
N PRO A 240 -13.20 -8.66 3.92
CA PRO A 240 -12.17 -9.45 3.25
C PRO A 240 -11.59 -8.67 2.06
N GLN A 241 -10.62 -7.75 2.31
CA GLN A 241 -10.09 -6.80 1.34
C GLN A 241 -9.65 -7.44 0.02
N GLU A 242 -8.95 -8.57 0.09
CA GLU A 242 -8.48 -9.26 -1.12
C GLU A 242 -9.66 -9.74 -1.99
N ALA A 243 -10.71 -10.30 -1.38
CA ALA A 243 -11.92 -10.72 -2.09
C ALA A 243 -12.69 -9.53 -2.65
N VAL A 244 -12.74 -8.41 -1.91
CA VAL A 244 -13.33 -7.15 -2.37
C VAL A 244 -12.58 -6.62 -3.59
N LEU A 245 -11.24 -6.50 -3.53
CA LEU A 245 -10.43 -5.98 -4.65
C LEU A 245 -10.46 -6.89 -5.89
N ARG A 246 -10.71 -8.18 -5.71
CA ARG A 246 -10.88 -9.14 -6.81
C ARG A 246 -12.25 -9.05 -7.47
N HIS A 247 -13.24 -8.46 -6.80
CA HIS A 247 -14.62 -8.45 -7.27
C HIS A 247 -14.81 -7.50 -8.46
N ASP A 248 -15.44 -7.97 -9.53
CA ASP A 248 -15.62 -7.22 -10.80
C ASP A 248 -16.33 -5.87 -10.64
N ALA A 249 -17.16 -5.71 -9.60
CA ALA A 249 -17.84 -4.45 -9.33
C ALA A 249 -16.90 -3.31 -8.91
N ILE A 250 -15.69 -3.63 -8.42
CA ILE A 250 -14.74 -2.60 -7.97
C ILE A 250 -14.12 -1.90 -9.18
N GLY A 251 -14.30 -0.59 -9.24
CA GLY A 251 -13.78 0.27 -10.29
C GLY A 251 -12.53 1.05 -9.90
N ALA A 252 -12.38 1.39 -8.62
CA ALA A 252 -11.21 2.06 -8.08
C ALA A 252 -11.08 1.81 -6.56
N PHE A 253 -9.91 2.11 -6.01
CA PHE A 253 -9.59 1.96 -4.59
C PHE A 253 -9.01 3.25 -4.02
N LEU A 254 -9.72 3.90 -3.11
CA LEU A 254 -9.18 5.01 -2.30
C LEU A 254 -8.45 4.42 -1.10
N THR A 255 -7.13 4.60 -1.09
CA THR A 255 -6.22 3.94 -0.15
C THR A 255 -5.26 4.93 0.53
N HIS A 256 -4.85 4.61 1.75
CA HIS A 256 -3.76 5.30 2.47
C HIS A 256 -2.34 4.96 1.93
N CYS A 257 -2.23 4.17 0.87
CA CYS A 257 -0.95 3.74 0.27
C CYS A 257 -0.06 2.85 1.17
N GLY A 258 -0.60 2.19 2.20
CA GLY A 258 0.13 1.12 2.90
C GLY A 258 0.49 -0.02 1.94
N TRP A 259 1.71 -0.56 2.06
CA TRP A 259 2.26 -1.47 1.06
C TRP A 259 1.36 -2.65 0.69
N ASN A 260 0.80 -3.35 1.68
CA ASN A 260 -0.08 -4.49 1.39
C ASN A 260 -1.28 -4.06 0.52
N SER A 261 -1.91 -2.92 0.86
CA SER A 261 -3.04 -2.40 0.09
C SER A 261 -2.64 -2.00 -1.34
N VAL A 262 -1.47 -1.39 -1.52
CA VAL A 262 -0.94 -1.04 -2.86
C VAL A 262 -0.67 -2.30 -3.67
N LEU A 263 0.01 -3.28 -3.09
CA LEU A 263 0.34 -4.52 -3.77
C LEU A 263 -0.93 -5.34 -4.12
N GLU A 264 -1.92 -5.38 -3.23
CA GLU A 264 -3.22 -6.00 -3.49
C GLU A 264 -3.99 -5.27 -4.61
N GLY A 265 -3.99 -3.93 -4.62
CA GLY A 265 -4.56 -3.13 -5.71
C GLY A 265 -3.90 -3.42 -7.05
N ILE A 266 -2.57 -3.41 -7.11
CA ILE A 266 -1.78 -3.76 -8.30
C ILE A 266 -2.07 -5.18 -8.77
N SER A 267 -2.06 -6.15 -7.86
CA SER A 267 -2.23 -7.57 -8.16
C SER A 267 -3.63 -7.92 -8.67
N ASN A 268 -4.63 -7.11 -8.32
CA ASN A 268 -6.00 -7.25 -8.78
C ASN A 268 -6.36 -6.31 -9.94
N GLY A 269 -5.44 -5.44 -10.36
CA GLY A 269 -5.65 -4.53 -11.49
C GLY A 269 -6.61 -3.38 -11.19
N VAL A 270 -6.64 -2.93 -9.94
CA VAL A 270 -7.54 -1.87 -9.47
C VAL A 270 -6.82 -0.53 -9.46
N PRO A 271 -7.31 0.48 -10.22
CA PRO A 271 -6.79 1.85 -10.14
C PRO A 271 -6.92 2.43 -8.74
N MET A 272 -5.96 3.25 -8.31
CA MET A 272 -5.95 3.79 -6.96
C MET A 272 -6.12 5.31 -6.92
N LEU A 273 -6.86 5.78 -5.92
CA LEU A 273 -6.81 7.14 -5.39
C LEU A 273 -5.92 7.11 -4.15
N CYS A 274 -4.81 7.79 -4.19
CA CYS A 274 -3.73 7.68 -3.23
C CYS A 274 -3.75 8.84 -2.23
N TYR A 275 -3.97 8.56 -0.95
CA TYR A 275 -3.92 9.53 0.14
C TYR A 275 -2.94 9.04 1.22
N PRO A 276 -1.63 9.28 1.05
CA PRO A 276 -0.61 8.81 1.98
C PRO A 276 -0.63 9.60 3.28
N MET A 277 -0.53 8.94 4.42
CA MET A 277 -0.63 9.56 5.74
C MET A 277 0.63 9.35 6.60
N ALA A 278 1.22 8.15 6.62
CA ALA A 278 2.31 7.82 7.54
C ALA A 278 3.31 6.82 6.97
N ALA A 279 4.48 6.74 7.60
CA ALA A 279 5.56 5.78 7.34
C ALA A 279 6.03 5.81 5.88
N ASP A 280 6.04 4.67 5.18
CA ASP A 280 6.47 4.49 3.79
C ASP A 280 5.42 4.91 2.75
N GLN A 281 4.23 5.32 3.20
CA GLN A 281 3.07 5.55 2.33
C GLN A 281 3.31 6.66 1.31
N GLN A 282 4.09 7.70 1.65
CA GLN A 282 4.47 8.77 0.72
C GLN A 282 5.31 8.23 -0.44
N THR A 283 6.26 7.35 -0.14
CA THR A 283 7.10 6.72 -1.18
C THR A 283 6.27 5.79 -2.05
N ASN A 284 5.39 4.99 -1.45
CA ASN A 284 4.47 4.11 -2.17
C ASN A 284 3.53 4.91 -3.08
N CYS A 285 2.99 6.04 -2.59
CA CYS A 285 2.15 6.96 -3.36
C CYS A 285 2.90 7.52 -4.57
N ARG A 286 4.11 8.05 -4.37
CA ARG A 286 4.96 8.56 -5.44
C ARG A 286 5.14 7.51 -6.53
N TYR A 287 5.51 6.28 -6.17
CA TYR A 287 5.70 5.20 -7.15
C TYR A 287 4.39 4.79 -7.84
N ALA A 288 3.29 4.68 -7.09
CA ALA A 288 1.98 4.33 -7.66
C ALA A 288 1.50 5.36 -8.69
N CYS A 289 1.76 6.65 -8.45
CA CYS A 289 1.28 7.73 -9.31
C CYS A 289 2.20 8.03 -10.49
N THR A 290 3.52 7.83 -10.37
CA THR A 290 4.48 8.26 -11.40
C THR A 290 5.18 7.11 -12.10
N GLU A 291 5.71 6.14 -11.35
CA GLU A 291 6.51 5.04 -11.91
C GLU A 291 5.60 3.93 -12.46
N TRP A 292 4.70 3.42 -11.61
CA TRP A 292 3.77 2.37 -12.02
C TRP A 292 2.54 2.91 -12.75
N ARG A 293 2.19 4.16 -12.52
CA ARG A 293 1.05 4.89 -13.13
C ARG A 293 -0.29 4.18 -12.92
N VAL A 294 -0.49 3.63 -11.75
CA VAL A 294 -1.71 2.93 -11.34
C VAL A 294 -2.55 3.76 -10.38
N GLY A 295 -2.08 4.95 -10.00
CA GLY A 295 -2.71 5.81 -9.03
C GLY A 295 -2.77 7.28 -9.44
N VAL A 296 -3.61 8.00 -8.70
CA VAL A 296 -3.73 9.45 -8.72
C VAL A 296 -3.66 9.94 -7.28
N GLU A 297 -2.72 10.85 -6.97
CA GLU A 297 -2.57 11.40 -5.62
C GLU A 297 -3.73 12.34 -5.31
N VAL A 298 -4.42 12.11 -4.20
CA VAL A 298 -5.34 13.07 -3.58
C VAL A 298 -4.48 14.12 -2.88
N GLY A 299 -4.84 15.39 -2.99
CA GLY A 299 -4.06 16.49 -2.41
C GLY A 299 -3.75 16.33 -0.90
N ASP A 300 -3.00 17.27 -0.35
CA ASP A 300 -2.52 17.19 1.05
C ASP A 300 -3.65 17.17 2.08
N ASP A 301 -4.81 17.76 1.77
CA ASP A 301 -6.01 17.76 2.60
C ASP A 301 -7.18 17.06 1.91
N ILE A 302 -8.01 16.37 2.73
CA ILE A 302 -9.29 15.82 2.27
C ILE A 302 -10.32 16.96 2.23
N GLU A 303 -10.60 17.45 1.02
CA GLU A 303 -11.65 18.43 0.76
C GLU A 303 -12.76 17.81 -0.09
N ARG A 304 -14.01 18.08 0.26
CA ARG A 304 -15.22 17.52 -0.33
C ARG A 304 -15.26 17.62 -1.85
N GLU A 305 -15.03 18.82 -2.39
CA GLU A 305 -15.08 19.08 -3.83
C GLU A 305 -13.98 18.34 -4.58
N GLU A 306 -12.79 18.29 -3.99
CA GLU A 306 -11.63 17.61 -4.59
C GLU A 306 -11.84 16.09 -4.59
N VAL A 307 -12.29 15.52 -3.49
CA VAL A 307 -12.63 14.08 -3.42
C VAL A 307 -13.68 13.74 -4.48
N ALA A 308 -14.75 14.51 -4.57
CA ALA A 308 -15.81 14.26 -5.57
C ALA A 308 -15.29 14.35 -7.00
N ARG A 309 -14.43 15.33 -7.28
CA ARG A 309 -13.81 15.52 -8.60
C ARG A 309 -12.91 14.34 -8.98
N MET A 310 -12.03 13.94 -8.08
CA MET A 310 -11.06 12.86 -8.32
C MET A 310 -11.72 11.50 -8.45
N VAL A 311 -12.76 11.24 -7.65
CA VAL A 311 -13.54 10.00 -7.79
C VAL A 311 -14.17 9.93 -9.18
N ARG A 312 -14.78 11.03 -9.67
CA ARG A 312 -15.32 11.07 -11.02
C ARG A 312 -14.24 10.87 -12.08
N GLU A 313 -13.10 11.58 -11.96
CA GLU A 313 -11.98 11.49 -12.91
C GLU A 313 -11.46 10.05 -13.11
N VAL A 314 -11.39 9.27 -12.02
CA VAL A 314 -10.89 7.89 -12.07
C VAL A 314 -11.99 6.89 -12.40
N MET A 315 -13.23 7.11 -11.92
CA MET A 315 -14.34 6.17 -12.10
C MET A 315 -15.04 6.33 -13.45
N GLU A 316 -15.12 7.55 -13.97
CA GLU A 316 -15.66 7.83 -15.29
C GLU A 316 -14.60 7.56 -16.37
N GLU A 317 -15.03 7.29 -17.59
CA GLU A 317 -14.12 6.95 -18.70
C GLU A 317 -13.40 8.18 -19.29
N GLU A 318 -12.92 9.09 -18.44
CA GLU A 318 -12.06 10.19 -18.85
C GLU A 318 -10.65 9.69 -19.21
N ILE A 319 -9.86 10.54 -19.87
CA ILE A 319 -8.53 10.16 -20.41
C ILE A 319 -7.65 9.56 -19.29
N LYS A 320 -7.57 10.24 -18.15
CA LYS A 320 -6.72 9.81 -17.03
C LYS A 320 -7.23 8.52 -16.37
N GLY A 321 -8.54 8.39 -16.18
CA GLY A 321 -9.15 7.16 -15.68
C GLY A 321 -8.88 5.94 -16.57
N LYS A 322 -8.92 6.13 -17.90
CA LYS A 322 -8.55 5.08 -18.86
C LYS A 322 -7.08 4.68 -18.77
N GLU A 323 -6.17 5.65 -18.68
CA GLU A 323 -4.74 5.39 -18.59
C GLU A 323 -4.37 4.60 -17.33
N VAL A 324 -4.83 5.04 -16.16
CA VAL A 324 -4.53 4.33 -14.90
C VAL A 324 -5.14 2.94 -14.86
N ARG A 325 -6.34 2.74 -15.42
CA ARG A 325 -7.00 1.44 -15.53
C ARG A 325 -6.25 0.48 -16.45
N GLN A 326 -5.79 0.98 -17.61
CA GLN A 326 -4.97 0.19 -18.51
C GLN A 326 -3.68 -0.25 -17.82
N ARG A 327 -2.99 0.67 -17.17
CA ARG A 327 -1.76 0.37 -16.42
C ARG A 327 -1.99 -0.63 -15.29
N ALA A 328 -3.08 -0.47 -14.54
CA ALA A 328 -3.43 -1.41 -13.48
C ALA A 328 -3.64 -2.83 -14.05
N THR A 329 -4.30 -2.95 -15.21
CA THR A 329 -4.48 -4.24 -15.90
C THR A 329 -3.14 -4.84 -16.33
N GLU A 330 -2.25 -4.06 -16.93
CA GLU A 330 -0.92 -4.51 -17.34
C GLU A 330 -0.10 -5.03 -16.13
N TRP A 331 -0.19 -4.36 -14.98
CA TRP A 331 0.49 -4.78 -13.77
C TRP A 331 -0.11 -6.03 -13.13
N LYS A 332 -1.43 -6.21 -13.18
CA LYS A 332 -2.09 -7.46 -12.77
C LYS A 332 -1.53 -8.65 -13.54
N GLU A 333 -1.39 -8.53 -14.85
CA GLU A 333 -0.81 -9.59 -15.69
C GLU A 333 0.64 -9.91 -15.30
N ARG A 334 1.46 -8.88 -15.06
CA ARG A 334 2.85 -9.06 -14.63
C ARG A 334 2.95 -9.71 -13.25
N ALA A 335 2.08 -9.31 -12.31
CA ALA A 335 2.01 -9.92 -10.98
C ALA A 335 1.64 -11.41 -11.07
N ALA A 336 0.65 -11.77 -11.90
CA ALA A 336 0.28 -13.14 -12.14
C ALA A 336 1.42 -13.98 -12.75
N MET A 337 2.19 -13.40 -13.68
CA MET A 337 3.35 -14.07 -14.28
C MET A 337 4.51 -14.28 -13.30
N ALA A 338 4.64 -13.45 -12.27
CA ALA A 338 5.70 -13.60 -11.28
C ALA A 338 5.51 -14.85 -10.38
N VAL A 339 4.27 -15.27 -10.16
CA VAL A 339 3.94 -16.35 -9.20
C VAL A 339 3.69 -17.73 -9.84
N VAL A 340 3.73 -17.85 -11.16
CA VAL A 340 3.68 -19.20 -11.80
C VAL A 340 4.96 -19.99 -11.49
N PRO A 341 4.97 -21.34 -11.61
CA PRO A 341 6.13 -22.16 -11.22
C PRO A 341 7.49 -21.78 -11.85
N SER A 342 7.49 -21.11 -13.01
CA SER A 342 8.68 -20.57 -13.65
C SER A 342 8.86 -19.05 -13.45
N GLY A 343 7.97 -18.42 -12.71
CA GLY A 343 8.00 -16.98 -12.44
C GLY A 343 9.07 -16.60 -11.42
N THR A 344 9.46 -15.33 -11.41
CA THR A 344 10.57 -14.84 -10.59
C THR A 344 10.34 -15.04 -9.11
N SER A 345 9.14 -14.79 -8.60
CA SER A 345 8.81 -14.93 -7.18
C SER A 345 8.85 -16.40 -6.73
N TRP A 346 8.39 -17.31 -7.58
CA TRP A 346 8.49 -18.75 -7.31
C TRP A 346 9.95 -19.20 -7.24
N VAL A 347 10.74 -18.85 -8.26
CA VAL A 347 12.17 -19.19 -8.33
C VAL A 347 12.94 -18.59 -7.16
N ASN A 348 12.64 -17.36 -6.77
CA ASN A 348 13.27 -16.71 -5.63
C ASN A 348 12.90 -17.37 -4.29
N LEU A 349 11.67 -17.86 -4.13
CA LEU A 349 11.27 -18.62 -2.95
C LEU A 349 12.06 -19.94 -2.86
N ASP A 350 12.14 -20.71 -3.93
CA ASP A 350 12.92 -21.94 -3.97
C ASP A 350 14.39 -21.69 -3.69
N ARG A 351 14.98 -20.64 -4.30
CA ARG A 351 16.35 -20.22 -4.05
C ARG A 351 16.58 -19.87 -2.58
N MET A 352 15.68 -19.09 -1.98
CA MET A 352 15.77 -18.73 -0.55
C MET A 352 15.75 -19.98 0.35
N VAL A 353 14.86 -20.92 0.11
CA VAL A 353 14.78 -22.16 0.89
C VAL A 353 16.09 -22.95 0.80
N ASN A 354 16.67 -23.07 -0.40
CA ASN A 354 17.89 -23.84 -0.61
C ASN A 354 19.14 -23.13 -0.06
N GLU A 355 19.27 -21.82 -0.26
CA GLU A 355 20.47 -21.07 0.12
C GLU A 355 20.51 -20.74 1.62
N VAL A 356 19.36 -20.45 2.22
CA VAL A 356 19.28 -19.92 3.60
C VAL A 356 18.94 -21.02 4.61
N PHE A 357 17.96 -21.88 4.30
CA PHE A 357 17.44 -22.87 5.24
C PHE A 357 18.00 -24.28 5.04
N SER A 358 18.59 -24.58 3.88
CA SER A 358 19.15 -25.91 3.56
C SER A 358 20.60 -25.83 3.05
N PRO A 359 21.52 -25.07 3.66
CA PRO A 359 22.86 -24.86 3.12
C PRO A 359 23.76 -26.11 3.07
N GLY A 360 23.27 -27.28 3.49
CA GLY A 360 24.02 -28.53 3.59
C GLY A 360 23.71 -29.60 2.53
N ASN A 361 22.76 -29.39 1.62
CA ASN A 361 22.35 -30.42 0.66
C ASN A 361 23.05 -30.29 -0.73
N ASN A 362 23.97 -29.36 -0.90
CA ASN A 362 24.74 -29.15 -2.14
C ASN A 362 26.22 -29.57 -1.99
N MET A 363 26.46 -30.78 -1.48
CA MET A 363 27.75 -31.50 -1.64
C MET A 363 27.57 -32.82 -2.36
#